data_d4e8ce1c0997fe30b818d1922a62b8e1
#
_entry.id   d4e8ce1c0997fe30b818d1922a62b8e1
#
_cell.length_a   1.000
_cell.length_b   1.000
_cell.length_c   1.000
_cell.angle_alpha   90.00
_cell.angle_beta   90.00
_cell.angle_gamma   90.00
#
_symmetry.space_group_name_H-M   'P 1'
#
loop_
_entity.id
_entity.type
_entity.pdbx_description
1 polymer ?
#
loop_
_entity_poly.entity_id
_entity_poly.type
_entity_poly.pdbx_seq_one_letter_code
_entity_poly.pdbx_strand_id
1 'polypeptide(L)'
;MRIKFFLLLLIGFAAVCITVTGITGCAQIGYPTGGAKDSLPPVLVSAFPPEGTTNFKDNKITLVFNEYIEVQDIQNNLLVAPFPKTMPNVSHKLRTVTVKIKDTLLPNTTYAFNFGNSLRDLNE
;
A
#
# COMPACT_ATOMS: atom_id res chain seq x y z
N MET A 1 72.38 14.87 -19.40
CA MET A 1 71.77 14.27 -18.19
C MET A 1 70.50 15.00 -17.78
N ARG A 2 70.41 16.31 -17.82
CA ARG A 2 69.20 17.11 -17.41
C ARG A 2 67.95 16.92 -18.30
N ILE A 3 68.19 16.77 -19.61
CA ILE A 3 67.07 16.61 -20.55
C ILE A 3 66.27 15.28 -20.34
N LYS A 4 67.01 14.19 -20.08
CA LYS A 4 66.39 12.86 -19.79
C LYS A 4 65.61 12.87 -18.49
N PHE A 5 66.06 13.60 -17.50
CA PHE A 5 65.32 13.76 -16.23
C PHE A 5 64.09 14.59 -16.38
N PHE A 6 64.14 15.63 -17.18
CA PHE A 6 62.98 16.48 -17.51
C PHE A 6 61.92 15.69 -18.30
N LEU A 7 62.35 14.85 -19.23
CA LEU A 7 61.46 14.00 -20.04
C LEU A 7 60.72 12.95 -19.16
N LEU A 8 61.45 12.34 -18.23
CA LEU A 8 60.85 11.39 -17.26
C LEU A 8 59.83 12.05 -16.33
N LEU A 9 60.10 13.29 -15.90
CA LEU A 9 59.19 14.06 -15.06
C LEU A 9 57.91 14.43 -15.83
N LEU A 10 58.04 14.77 -17.11
CA LEU A 10 56.91 15.11 -17.98
C LEU A 10 56.01 13.89 -18.26
N ILE A 11 56.61 12.72 -18.49
CA ILE A 11 55.89 11.46 -18.69
C ILE A 11 55.17 11.04 -17.39
N GLY A 12 55.84 11.18 -16.25
CA GLY A 12 55.20 10.90 -14.95
C GLY A 12 54.01 11.80 -14.63
N PHE A 13 54.14 13.09 -14.93
CA PHE A 13 53.03 14.05 -14.77
C PHE A 13 51.85 13.75 -15.70
N ALA A 14 52.13 13.41 -16.97
CA ALA A 14 51.08 13.02 -17.92
C ALA A 14 50.36 11.75 -17.49
N ALA A 15 51.08 10.75 -16.96
CA ALA A 15 50.47 9.53 -16.46
C ALA A 15 49.52 9.77 -15.26
N VAL A 16 49.93 10.67 -14.35
CA VAL A 16 49.10 11.06 -13.18
C VAL A 16 47.83 11.80 -13.66
N CYS A 17 47.92 12.69 -14.62
CA CYS A 17 46.76 13.39 -15.17
C CYS A 17 45.73 12.43 -15.82
N ILE A 18 46.21 11.40 -16.54
CA ILE A 18 45.31 10.41 -17.18
C ILE A 18 44.61 9.54 -16.13
N THR A 19 45.28 9.20 -15.05
CA THR A 19 44.63 8.39 -13.99
C THR A 19 43.58 9.17 -13.20
N VAL A 20 43.76 10.47 -13.00
CA VAL A 20 42.80 11.31 -12.25
C VAL A 20 41.52 11.56 -13.05
N THR A 21 41.60 11.71 -14.37
CA THR A 21 40.42 11.96 -15.22
C THR A 21 39.55 10.70 -15.44
N GLY A 22 40.08 9.50 -15.23
CA GLY A 22 39.37 8.23 -15.39
C GLY A 22 38.43 7.85 -14.24
N ILE A 23 38.47 8.56 -13.11
CA ILE A 23 37.75 8.15 -11.89
C ILE A 23 36.42 8.93 -11.70
N THR A 24 36.10 9.91 -12.54
CA THR A 24 34.82 10.63 -12.47
C THR A 24 33.73 9.86 -13.17
N GLY A 25 33.34 8.71 -12.61
CA GLY A 25 32.12 8.02 -12.97
C GLY A 25 30.95 8.69 -12.24
N CYS A 26 30.16 9.53 -12.92
CA CYS A 26 28.89 9.97 -12.39
C CYS A 26 27.91 8.77 -12.41
N ALA A 27 27.73 8.13 -11.26
CA ALA A 27 26.61 7.22 -11.07
C ALA A 27 25.32 8.05 -11.12
N GLN A 28 24.61 8.00 -12.24
CA GLN A 28 23.29 8.59 -12.35
C GLN A 28 22.32 7.69 -11.56
N ILE A 29 21.81 8.20 -10.45
CA ILE A 29 20.75 7.53 -9.70
C ILE A 29 19.48 7.67 -10.56
N GLY A 30 19.21 6.67 -11.38
CA GLY A 30 17.91 6.52 -12.05
C GLY A 30 16.91 6.09 -10.98
N TYR A 31 15.96 6.96 -10.67
CA TYR A 31 14.79 6.53 -9.91
C TYR A 31 14.03 5.52 -10.78
N PRO A 32 13.71 4.32 -10.24
CA PRO A 32 12.85 3.42 -10.98
C PRO A 32 11.51 4.12 -11.22
N THR A 33 11.20 4.39 -12.47
CA THR A 33 9.85 4.79 -12.88
C THR A 33 8.98 3.57 -12.68
N GLY A 34 8.11 3.59 -11.67
CA GLY A 34 7.13 2.53 -11.44
C GLY A 34 6.33 2.22 -12.70
N GLY A 35 5.73 1.04 -12.75
CA GLY A 35 4.76 0.66 -13.80
C GLY A 35 3.58 1.64 -13.88
N ALA A 36 2.68 1.41 -14.82
CA ALA A 36 1.43 2.16 -14.88
C ALA A 36 0.72 2.11 -13.52
N LYS A 37 0.28 3.29 -13.04
CA LYS A 37 -0.47 3.36 -11.78
C LYS A 37 -1.74 2.54 -11.91
N ASP A 38 -1.97 1.61 -11.00
CA ASP A 38 -3.24 0.92 -10.91
C ASP A 38 -4.31 1.91 -10.42
N SER A 39 -5.41 1.97 -11.15
CA SER A 39 -6.54 2.85 -10.86
C SER A 39 -7.86 2.07 -10.72
N LEU A 40 -7.78 0.74 -10.70
CA LEU A 40 -8.94 -0.09 -10.51
C LEU A 40 -9.24 -0.22 -9.02
N PRO A 41 -10.51 -0.05 -8.60
CA PRO A 41 -10.88 -0.24 -7.21
C PRO A 41 -10.79 -1.72 -6.82
N PRO A 42 -10.49 -2.03 -5.55
CA PRO A 42 -10.44 -3.39 -5.05
C PRO A 42 -11.80 -4.09 -5.18
N VAL A 43 -11.77 -5.34 -5.62
CA VAL A 43 -12.98 -6.16 -5.82
C VAL A 43 -13.14 -7.15 -4.67
N LEU A 44 -14.34 -7.21 -4.11
CA LEU A 44 -14.70 -8.21 -3.10
C LEU A 44 -14.75 -9.60 -3.73
N VAL A 45 -13.92 -10.51 -3.24
CA VAL A 45 -13.85 -11.91 -3.70
C VAL A 45 -14.77 -12.80 -2.87
N SER A 46 -14.81 -12.60 -1.56
CA SER A 46 -15.68 -13.37 -0.67
C SER A 46 -16.00 -12.60 0.60
N ALA A 47 -17.18 -12.88 1.16
CA ALA A 47 -17.62 -12.40 2.44
C ALA A 47 -17.96 -13.57 3.36
N PHE A 48 -17.67 -13.43 4.64
CA PHE A 48 -18.09 -14.39 5.64
C PHE A 48 -18.65 -13.66 6.88
N PRO A 49 -19.96 -13.84 7.17
CA PRO A 49 -20.91 -14.67 6.41
C PRO A 49 -21.16 -14.12 4.99
N PRO A 50 -21.63 -14.95 4.06
CA PRO A 50 -22.08 -14.48 2.74
C PRO A 50 -23.16 -13.43 2.84
N GLU A 51 -23.23 -12.56 1.83
CA GLU A 51 -24.30 -11.56 1.73
C GLU A 51 -25.68 -12.25 1.71
N GLY A 52 -26.67 -11.61 2.36
CA GLY A 52 -27.99 -12.17 2.48
C GLY A 52 -28.15 -13.30 3.52
N THR A 53 -27.12 -13.60 4.30
CA THR A 53 -27.21 -14.60 5.37
C THR A 53 -28.28 -14.21 6.39
N THR A 54 -29.19 -15.14 6.68
CA THR A 54 -30.22 -15.00 7.71
C THR A 54 -29.79 -15.65 9.02
N ASN A 55 -30.41 -15.23 10.14
CA ASN A 55 -30.10 -15.75 11.49
C ASN A 55 -28.63 -15.61 11.91
N PHE A 56 -27.99 -14.55 11.47
CA PHE A 56 -26.62 -14.25 11.85
C PHE A 56 -26.54 -13.99 13.37
N LYS A 57 -25.73 -14.78 14.06
CA LYS A 57 -25.54 -14.70 15.53
C LYS A 57 -24.14 -14.29 15.94
N ASP A 58 -23.21 -14.32 14.99
CA ASP A 58 -21.84 -13.90 15.26
C ASP A 58 -21.75 -12.38 15.35
N ASN A 59 -20.62 -11.90 15.82
CA ASN A 59 -20.33 -10.48 15.92
C ASN A 59 -19.21 -10.03 14.98
N LYS A 60 -18.82 -10.89 14.03
CA LYS A 60 -17.69 -10.65 13.13
C LYS A 60 -18.08 -10.93 11.69
N ILE A 61 -17.78 -9.95 10.84
CA ILE A 61 -17.88 -10.08 9.38
C ILE A 61 -16.45 -10.01 8.83
N THR A 62 -16.12 -10.90 7.92
CA THR A 62 -14.81 -10.94 7.25
C THR A 62 -15.01 -10.77 5.76
N LEU A 63 -14.35 -9.81 5.17
CA LEU A 63 -14.38 -9.51 3.73
C LEU A 63 -12.99 -9.78 3.15
N VAL A 64 -12.93 -10.51 2.05
CA VAL A 64 -11.68 -10.84 1.35
C VAL A 64 -11.71 -10.22 -0.04
N PHE A 65 -10.66 -9.49 -0.38
CA PHE A 65 -10.51 -8.78 -1.64
C PHE A 65 -9.45 -9.42 -2.54
N ASN A 66 -9.47 -9.08 -3.82
CA ASN A 66 -8.47 -9.51 -4.79
C ASN A 66 -7.10 -8.86 -4.55
N GLU A 67 -7.03 -7.72 -3.85
CA GLU A 67 -5.87 -6.88 -3.65
C GLU A 67 -5.62 -6.55 -2.19
N TYR A 68 -4.47 -5.94 -1.89
CA TYR A 68 -4.13 -5.46 -0.55
C TYR A 68 -4.95 -4.21 -0.23
N ILE A 69 -5.66 -4.26 0.89
CA ILE A 69 -6.56 -3.19 1.31
C ILE A 69 -5.91 -2.31 2.37
N GLU A 70 -6.05 -1.02 2.18
CA GLU A 70 -5.88 -0.01 3.22
C GLU A 70 -7.23 0.56 3.62
N VAL A 71 -7.42 0.74 4.92
CA VAL A 71 -8.65 1.34 5.47
C VAL A 71 -8.35 2.77 5.89
N GLN A 72 -8.94 3.73 5.17
CA GLN A 72 -8.75 5.15 5.43
C GLN A 72 -10.08 5.79 5.84
N ASP A 73 -10.02 6.69 6.82
CA ASP A 73 -11.13 7.54 7.25
C ASP A 73 -12.47 6.79 7.47
N ILE A 74 -12.38 5.59 8.04
CA ILE A 74 -13.53 4.69 8.23
C ILE A 74 -14.62 5.32 9.10
N GLN A 75 -14.27 6.18 10.05
CA GLN A 75 -15.20 6.78 10.98
C GLN A 75 -16.19 7.74 10.28
N ASN A 76 -15.75 8.38 9.20
CA ASN A 76 -16.56 9.32 8.45
C ASN A 76 -17.30 8.68 7.27
N ASN A 77 -16.80 7.53 6.79
CA ASN A 77 -17.33 6.89 5.59
C ASN A 77 -18.18 5.64 5.85
N LEU A 78 -18.02 5.00 7.02
CA LEU A 78 -18.80 3.80 7.32
C LEU A 78 -20.24 4.16 7.69
N LEU A 79 -21.17 3.72 6.86
CA LEU A 79 -22.59 3.80 7.15
C LEU A 79 -23.13 2.42 7.51
N VAL A 80 -23.79 2.30 8.65
CA VAL A 80 -24.44 1.09 9.10
C VAL A 80 -25.92 1.36 9.27
N ALA A 81 -26.75 0.53 8.69
CA ALA A 81 -28.21 0.64 8.81
C ALA A 81 -28.79 -0.68 9.33
N PRO A 82 -29.63 -0.66 10.39
CA PRO A 82 -29.98 0.50 11.21
C PRO A 82 -28.77 1.05 11.98
N PHE A 83 -28.85 2.31 12.39
CA PHE A 83 -27.74 2.99 13.05
C PHE A 83 -27.42 2.31 14.39
N PRO A 84 -26.18 1.85 14.63
CA PRO A 84 -25.81 1.15 15.83
C PRO A 84 -25.64 2.14 17.01
N LYS A 85 -25.81 1.64 18.24
CA LYS A 85 -25.49 2.43 19.44
C LYS A 85 -23.98 2.65 19.56
N THR A 86 -23.21 1.65 19.17
CA THR A 86 -21.74 1.69 19.16
C THR A 86 -21.23 1.32 17.78
N MET A 87 -20.46 2.19 17.17
CA MET A 87 -19.88 1.93 15.86
C MET A 87 -19.01 0.65 15.88
N PRO A 88 -19.16 -0.20 14.87
CA PRO A 88 -18.33 -1.40 14.78
C PRO A 88 -16.85 -1.05 14.61
N ASN A 89 -15.99 -1.94 15.05
CA ASN A 89 -14.56 -1.82 14.85
C ASN A 89 -14.17 -2.46 13.52
N VAL A 90 -13.54 -1.70 12.64
CA VAL A 90 -13.02 -2.18 11.37
C VAL A 90 -11.50 -2.26 11.45
N SER A 91 -10.97 -3.41 11.11
CA SER A 91 -9.54 -3.67 11.02
C SER A 91 -9.22 -4.35 9.70
N HIS A 92 -8.00 -4.19 9.20
CA HIS A 92 -7.56 -4.83 7.97
C HIS A 92 -6.23 -5.56 8.17
N LYS A 93 -6.04 -6.58 7.38
CA LYS A 93 -4.78 -7.30 7.28
C LYS A 93 -4.63 -7.88 5.88
N LEU A 94 -3.64 -7.39 5.14
CA LEU A 94 -3.40 -7.79 3.75
C LEU A 94 -4.66 -7.56 2.88
N ARG A 95 -5.26 -8.63 2.39
CA ARG A 95 -6.47 -8.63 1.53
C ARG A 95 -7.77 -8.76 2.32
N THR A 96 -7.70 -8.78 3.63
CA THR A 96 -8.85 -9.09 4.49
C THR A 96 -9.22 -7.90 5.33
N VAL A 97 -10.49 -7.53 5.28
CA VAL A 97 -11.12 -6.54 6.17
C VAL A 97 -12.00 -7.28 7.15
N THR A 98 -11.86 -6.96 8.42
CA THR A 98 -12.67 -7.56 9.50
C THR A 98 -13.48 -6.48 10.19
N VAL A 99 -14.80 -6.66 10.19
CA VAL A 99 -15.75 -5.80 10.92
C VAL A 99 -16.19 -6.53 12.17
N LYS A 100 -15.93 -5.93 13.32
CA LYS A 100 -16.36 -6.47 14.62
C LYS A 100 -17.50 -5.62 15.16
N ILE A 101 -18.69 -6.21 15.21
CA ILE A 101 -19.90 -5.60 15.75
C ILE A 101 -19.81 -5.63 17.27
N LYS A 102 -20.08 -4.51 17.92
CA LYS A 102 -20.03 -4.39 19.38
C LYS A 102 -21.40 -4.51 20.03
N ASP A 103 -22.42 -4.14 19.29
CA ASP A 103 -23.81 -4.14 19.77
C ASP A 103 -24.44 -5.52 19.58
N THR A 104 -25.45 -5.79 20.39
CA THR A 104 -26.35 -6.94 20.16
C THR A 104 -27.25 -6.64 18.98
N LEU A 105 -27.27 -7.52 17.99
CA LEU A 105 -28.11 -7.38 16.82
C LEU A 105 -29.58 -7.55 17.18
N LEU A 106 -30.42 -6.71 16.61
CA LEU A 106 -31.86 -6.78 16.80
C LEU A 106 -32.47 -7.96 16.03
N PRO A 107 -33.44 -8.67 16.59
CA PRO A 107 -34.13 -9.74 15.88
C PRO A 107 -34.96 -9.18 14.71
N ASN A 108 -35.19 -10.01 13.70
CA ASN A 108 -35.97 -9.65 12.50
C ASN A 108 -35.54 -8.34 11.82
N THR A 109 -34.25 -8.05 11.87
CA THR A 109 -33.68 -6.80 11.35
C THR A 109 -32.58 -7.11 10.33
N THR A 110 -32.63 -6.47 9.18
CA THR A 110 -31.58 -6.54 8.17
C THR A 110 -30.55 -5.45 8.44
N TYR A 111 -29.28 -5.82 8.48
CA TYR A 111 -28.18 -4.89 8.65
C TYR A 111 -27.44 -4.70 7.33
N ALA A 112 -27.21 -3.46 6.95
CA ALA A 112 -26.41 -3.08 5.80
C ALA A 112 -25.18 -2.30 6.24
N PHE A 113 -24.03 -2.63 5.63
CA PHE A 113 -22.74 -1.96 5.86
C PHE A 113 -22.27 -1.35 4.54
N ASN A 114 -22.12 -0.05 4.52
CA ASN A 114 -21.56 0.67 3.38
C ASN A 114 -20.27 1.36 3.82
N PHE A 115 -19.16 1.00 3.19
CA PHE A 115 -17.84 1.50 3.52
C PHE A 115 -17.48 2.81 2.79
N GLY A 116 -18.34 3.27 1.87
CA GLY A 116 -18.06 4.45 1.06
C GLY A 116 -16.70 4.32 0.36
N ASN A 117 -15.86 5.34 0.50
CA ASN A 117 -14.52 5.40 -0.09
C ASN A 117 -13.41 5.02 0.91
N SER A 118 -13.73 4.34 2.01
CA SER A 118 -12.74 4.03 3.03
C SER A 118 -11.90 2.79 2.74
N LEU A 119 -12.33 1.93 1.84
CA LEU A 119 -11.55 0.77 1.41
C LEU A 119 -10.84 1.11 0.10
N ARG A 120 -9.52 1.20 0.16
CA ARG A 120 -8.67 1.53 -0.98
C ARG A 120 -7.64 0.46 -1.22
N ASP A 121 -7.17 0.37 -2.44
CA ASP A 121 -5.96 -0.37 -2.76
C ASP A 121 -4.72 0.36 -2.23
N LEU A 122 -3.69 -0.39 -1.89
CA LEU A 122 -2.40 0.14 -1.42
C LEU A 122 -1.66 0.93 -2.50
N ASN A 123 -2.01 0.76 -3.78
CA ASN A 123 -1.36 1.39 -4.93
C ASN A 123 -2.14 2.59 -5.53
N GLU A 124 -3.29 2.93 -4.98
CA GLU A 124 -4.09 4.10 -5.40
C GLU A 124 -3.50 5.45 -4.97
#